data_9198b349d72dd3eb94a10645ec949329
#
_entry.id   9198b349d72dd3eb94a10645ec949329
#
_cell.length_a   1.000
_cell.length_b   1.000
_cell.length_c   1.000
_cell.angle_alpha   90.00
_cell.angle_beta   90.00
_cell.angle_gamma   90.00
#
_symmetry.space_group_name_H-M   'P 1'
#
loop_
_entity.id
_entity.type
_entity.pdbx_description
1 polymer ?
#
loop_
_entity_poly.entity_id
_entity_poly.type
_entity_poly.pdbx_seq_one_letter_code
_entity_poly.pdbx_strand_id
1 'polypeptide(L)'
;MNDLDAFNLATLIARVWVGGIFLAHGVRHFKAIRSGPGMANWFESLGLRYGKLQAMNVTYLELAAGAALVLGLLTPLAYGGAASIVFVALVTNHLKNGFWSFLPGEGWEYTGTLTALCIALATFSPGEWSLDDAFGFDFPFEPATALTISALIGIVGTALFLAVFWRPGATREAER
;
A
#
# COMPACT_ATOMS: atom_id res chain seq x y z
N MET A 1 -15.82 16.57 -23.98
CA MET A 1 -15.43 15.34 -23.25
C MET A 1 -16.73 14.58 -22.98
N ASN A 2 -16.86 13.38 -23.46
CA ASN A 2 -18.01 12.50 -23.17
C ASN A 2 -17.83 11.83 -21.80
N ASP A 3 -18.83 11.10 -21.32
CA ASP A 3 -18.80 10.48 -20.00
C ASP A 3 -17.69 9.40 -19.89
N LEU A 4 -17.42 8.69 -20.97
CA LEU A 4 -16.36 7.68 -21.03
C LEU A 4 -14.97 8.31 -20.91
N ASP A 5 -14.72 9.40 -21.65
CA ASP A 5 -13.45 10.14 -21.54
C ASP A 5 -13.26 10.70 -20.13
N ALA A 6 -14.34 11.19 -19.50
CA ALA A 6 -14.29 11.71 -18.14
C ALA A 6 -13.94 10.60 -17.14
N PHE A 7 -14.52 9.41 -17.29
CA PHE A 7 -14.20 8.26 -16.48
C PHE A 7 -12.75 7.80 -16.67
N ASN A 8 -12.30 7.67 -17.91
CA ASN A 8 -10.92 7.28 -18.24
C ASN A 8 -9.89 8.26 -17.66
N LEU A 9 -10.17 9.56 -17.75
CA LEU A 9 -9.30 10.59 -17.17
C LEU A 9 -9.28 10.53 -15.63
N ALA A 10 -10.44 10.38 -15.00
CA ALA A 10 -10.52 10.32 -13.54
C ALA A 10 -9.77 9.10 -12.97
N THR A 11 -9.97 7.92 -13.58
CA THR A 11 -9.27 6.70 -13.17
C THR A 11 -7.78 6.77 -13.43
N LEU A 12 -7.34 7.36 -14.55
CA LEU A 12 -5.92 7.61 -14.85
C LEU A 12 -5.30 8.52 -13.79
N ILE A 13 -5.93 9.66 -13.46
CA ILE A 13 -5.41 10.59 -12.45
C ILE A 13 -5.29 9.88 -11.09
N ALA A 14 -6.31 9.14 -10.68
CA ALA A 14 -6.32 8.42 -9.41
C ALA A 14 -5.18 7.38 -9.35
N ARG A 15 -5.01 6.57 -10.40
CA ARG A 15 -3.97 5.55 -10.48
C ARG A 15 -2.56 6.16 -10.48
N VAL A 16 -2.34 7.19 -11.31
CA VAL A 16 -1.03 7.84 -11.42
C VAL A 16 -0.67 8.54 -10.11
N TRP A 17 -1.63 9.19 -9.45
CA TRP A 17 -1.38 9.86 -8.18
C TRP A 17 -1.05 8.85 -7.06
N VAL A 18 -1.90 7.86 -6.86
CA VAL A 18 -1.67 6.83 -5.83
C VAL A 18 -0.39 6.03 -6.15
N GLY A 19 -0.24 5.57 -7.39
CA GLY A 19 0.96 4.85 -7.82
C GLY A 19 2.24 5.67 -7.66
N GLY A 20 2.17 6.97 -7.96
CA GLY A 20 3.27 7.92 -7.77
C GLY A 20 3.72 8.04 -6.32
N ILE A 21 2.76 8.05 -5.37
CA ILE A 21 3.07 8.02 -3.93
C ILE A 21 3.88 6.76 -3.58
N PHE A 22 3.41 5.57 -3.99
CA PHE A 22 4.11 4.32 -3.70
C PHE A 22 5.48 4.25 -4.37
N LEU A 23 5.61 4.71 -5.62
CA LEU A 23 6.93 4.80 -6.29
C LEU A 23 7.88 5.71 -5.54
N ALA A 24 7.42 6.88 -5.08
CA ALA A 24 8.25 7.81 -4.33
C ALA A 24 8.75 7.19 -3.01
N HIS A 25 7.85 6.51 -2.27
CA HIS A 25 8.21 5.78 -1.05
C HIS A 25 9.16 4.61 -1.35
N GLY A 26 8.85 3.78 -2.34
CA GLY A 26 9.68 2.64 -2.75
C GLY A 26 11.09 3.06 -3.16
N VAL A 27 11.24 4.16 -3.92
CA VAL A 27 12.57 4.72 -4.28
C VAL A 27 13.31 5.20 -3.04
N ARG A 28 12.64 5.87 -2.10
CA ARG A 28 13.24 6.29 -0.83
C ARG A 28 13.70 5.08 -0.02
N HIS A 29 12.86 4.06 0.11
CA HIS A 29 13.17 2.83 0.81
C HIS A 29 14.30 2.05 0.13
N PHE A 30 14.31 2.00 -1.20
CA PHE A 30 15.40 1.38 -1.96
C PHE A 30 16.76 2.03 -1.66
N LYS A 31 16.81 3.35 -1.58
CA LYS A 31 18.03 4.07 -1.15
C LYS A 31 18.37 3.74 0.30
N ALA A 32 17.40 3.67 1.20
CA ALA A 32 17.60 3.39 2.62
C ALA A 32 18.17 1.98 2.86
N ILE A 33 17.64 0.94 2.21
CA ILE A 33 18.16 -0.43 2.37
C ILE A 33 19.58 -0.60 1.82
N ARG A 34 19.99 0.25 0.88
CA ARG A 34 21.38 0.26 0.34
C ARG A 34 22.36 1.07 1.19
N SER A 35 21.88 1.98 2.02
CA SER A 35 22.73 2.82 2.87
C SER A 35 23.11 2.17 4.21
N GLY A 36 22.52 1.02 4.54
CA GLY A 36 22.82 0.30 5.77
C GLY A 36 21.61 -0.30 6.48
N PRO A 37 21.79 -0.78 7.72
CA PRO A 37 20.75 -1.51 8.45
C PRO A 37 19.68 -0.61 9.10
N GLY A 38 19.76 0.72 8.96
CA GLY A 38 18.88 1.66 9.69
C GLY A 38 17.40 1.37 9.52
N MET A 39 16.96 1.10 8.28
CA MET A 39 15.57 0.76 8.01
C MET A 39 15.15 -0.58 8.63
N ALA A 40 16.03 -1.59 8.59
CA ALA A 40 15.77 -2.88 9.22
C ALA A 40 15.63 -2.74 10.74
N ASN A 41 16.52 -2.01 11.38
CA ASN A 41 16.49 -1.74 12.82
C ASN A 41 15.23 -0.95 13.21
N TRP A 42 14.80 0.00 12.35
CA TRP A 42 13.56 0.73 12.59
C TRP A 42 12.34 -0.19 12.54
N PHE A 43 12.22 -1.11 11.59
CA PHE A 43 11.14 -2.09 11.57
C PHE A 43 11.13 -2.99 12.80
N GLU A 44 12.31 -3.41 13.28
CA GLU A 44 12.43 -4.18 14.52
C GLU A 44 12.00 -3.37 15.74
N SER A 45 12.31 -2.08 15.77
CA SER A 45 11.84 -1.18 16.84
C SER A 45 10.32 -0.98 16.87
N LEU A 46 9.64 -1.18 15.73
CA LEU A 46 8.17 -1.23 15.64
C LEU A 46 7.58 -2.58 16.09
N GLY A 47 8.43 -3.56 16.43
CA GLY A 47 8.03 -4.90 16.81
C GLY A 47 7.86 -5.87 15.63
N LEU A 48 8.31 -5.52 14.44
CA LEU A 48 8.27 -6.41 13.27
C LEU A 48 9.49 -7.33 13.27
N ARG A 49 9.25 -8.64 13.29
CA ARG A 49 10.31 -9.65 13.23
C ARG A 49 10.99 -9.66 11.86
N TYR A 50 12.28 -10.00 11.84
CA TYR A 50 13.09 -10.07 10.61
C TYR A 50 13.16 -8.74 9.86
N GLY A 51 13.54 -7.66 10.55
CA GLY A 51 13.52 -6.29 10.02
C GLY A 51 14.16 -6.12 8.64
N LYS A 52 15.27 -6.81 8.36
CA LYS A 52 15.87 -6.80 7.01
C LYS A 52 14.94 -7.36 5.94
N LEU A 53 14.26 -8.46 6.22
CA LEU A 53 13.28 -9.05 5.30
C LEU A 53 12.12 -8.09 5.07
N GLN A 54 11.60 -7.47 6.13
CA GLN A 54 10.48 -6.54 6.02
C GLN A 54 10.87 -5.27 5.26
N ALA A 55 12.07 -4.75 5.49
CA ALA A 55 12.58 -3.60 4.75
C ALA A 55 12.69 -3.88 3.24
N MET A 56 13.16 -5.07 2.87
CA MET A 56 13.21 -5.50 1.46
C MET A 56 11.81 -5.70 0.89
N ASN A 57 10.95 -6.42 1.61
CA ASN A 57 9.58 -6.71 1.16
C ASN A 57 8.81 -5.43 0.87
N VAL A 58 8.73 -4.49 1.82
CA VAL A 58 8.00 -3.25 1.60
C VAL A 58 8.58 -2.44 0.44
N THR A 59 9.91 -2.36 0.33
CA THR A 59 10.57 -1.63 -0.75
C THR A 59 10.12 -2.15 -2.13
N TYR A 60 10.20 -3.45 -2.35
CA TYR A 60 9.86 -4.03 -3.66
C TYR A 60 8.36 -4.07 -3.90
N LEU A 61 7.55 -4.27 -2.85
CA LEU A 61 6.08 -4.22 -2.98
C LEU A 61 5.60 -2.81 -3.32
N GLU A 62 6.16 -1.76 -2.72
CA GLU A 62 5.84 -0.37 -3.07
C GLU A 62 6.20 -0.05 -4.52
N LEU A 63 7.39 -0.46 -4.96
CA LEU A 63 7.80 -0.25 -6.36
C LEU A 63 6.90 -1.02 -7.33
N ALA A 64 6.57 -2.26 -7.02
CA ALA A 64 5.72 -3.10 -7.88
C ALA A 64 4.28 -2.59 -7.92
N ALA A 65 3.66 -2.33 -6.76
CA ALA A 65 2.29 -1.82 -6.69
C ALA A 65 2.19 -0.42 -7.31
N GLY A 66 3.16 0.45 -7.04
CA GLY A 66 3.21 1.78 -7.63
C GLY A 66 3.33 1.76 -9.14
N ALA A 67 4.22 0.95 -9.69
CA ALA A 67 4.36 0.79 -11.14
C ALA A 67 3.10 0.18 -11.78
N ALA A 68 2.54 -0.85 -11.16
CA ALA A 68 1.31 -1.48 -11.65
C ALA A 68 0.13 -0.49 -11.67
N LEU A 69 -0.04 0.34 -10.64
CA LEU A 69 -1.08 1.37 -10.60
C LEU A 69 -0.88 2.44 -11.68
N VAL A 70 0.33 2.96 -11.84
CA VAL A 70 0.63 3.97 -12.88
C VAL A 70 0.31 3.41 -14.26
N LEU A 71 0.71 2.19 -14.54
CA LEU A 71 0.49 1.52 -15.82
C LEU A 71 -0.95 1.02 -15.99
N GLY A 72 -1.73 0.90 -14.92
CA GLY A 72 -3.05 0.28 -14.94
C GLY A 72 -2.97 -1.23 -15.23
N LEU A 73 -2.07 -1.92 -14.54
CA LEU A 73 -1.82 -3.35 -14.70
C LEU A 73 -2.24 -4.10 -13.43
N LEU A 74 -3.04 -5.17 -13.58
CA LEU A 74 -3.56 -5.98 -12.46
C LEU A 74 -4.16 -5.10 -11.35
N THR A 75 -4.93 -4.11 -11.76
CA THR A 75 -5.32 -2.95 -10.95
C THR A 75 -5.93 -3.30 -9.59
N PRO A 76 -6.88 -4.26 -9.44
CA PRO A 76 -7.43 -4.62 -8.13
C PRO A 76 -6.39 -5.26 -7.19
N LEU A 77 -5.45 -6.05 -7.74
CA LEU A 77 -4.36 -6.64 -6.96
C LEU A 77 -3.37 -5.57 -6.52
N ALA A 78 -3.05 -4.64 -7.41
CA ALA A 78 -2.15 -3.52 -7.13
C ALA A 78 -2.72 -2.61 -6.03
N TYR A 79 -4.00 -2.26 -6.09
CA TYR A 79 -4.67 -1.50 -5.02
C TYR A 79 -4.75 -2.30 -3.71
N GLY A 80 -5.04 -3.59 -3.75
CA GLY A 80 -5.04 -4.45 -2.57
C GLY A 80 -3.68 -4.52 -1.89
N GLY A 81 -2.62 -4.70 -2.69
CA GLY A 81 -1.23 -4.66 -2.20
C GLY A 81 -0.86 -3.32 -1.60
N ALA A 82 -1.20 -2.22 -2.28
CA ALA A 82 -1.01 -0.86 -1.78
C ALA A 82 -1.75 -0.64 -0.45
N ALA A 83 -3.02 -1.04 -0.35
CA ALA A 83 -3.80 -0.98 0.88
C ALA A 83 -3.15 -1.76 2.02
N SER A 84 -2.64 -2.98 1.74
CA SER A 84 -1.95 -3.79 2.74
C SER A 84 -0.70 -3.11 3.29
N ILE A 85 0.14 -2.56 2.44
CA ILE A 85 1.37 -1.85 2.85
C ILE A 85 1.03 -0.71 3.80
N VAL A 86 0.08 0.14 3.41
CA VAL A 86 -0.30 1.32 4.20
C VAL A 86 -1.01 0.92 5.47
N PHE A 87 -1.83 -0.13 5.45
CA PHE A 87 -2.52 -0.62 6.64
C PHE A 87 -1.55 -1.25 7.66
N VAL A 88 -0.48 -1.92 7.22
CA VAL A 88 0.60 -2.32 8.13
C VAL A 88 1.22 -1.09 8.80
N ALA A 89 1.58 -0.06 8.04
CA ALA A 89 2.14 1.17 8.58
C ALA A 89 1.17 1.87 9.55
N LEU A 90 -0.12 1.91 9.20
CA LEU A 90 -1.16 2.45 10.07
C LEU A 90 -1.15 1.76 11.44
N VAL A 91 -1.21 0.44 11.47
CA VAL A 91 -1.32 -0.33 12.72
C VAL A 91 -0.03 -0.30 13.53
N THR A 92 1.13 -0.48 12.88
CA THR A 92 2.41 -0.64 13.61
C THR A 92 3.03 0.67 14.06
N ASN A 93 2.80 1.76 13.32
CA ASN A 93 3.46 3.04 13.57
C ASN A 93 2.51 4.18 13.95
N HIS A 94 1.41 4.39 13.20
CA HIS A 94 0.64 5.62 13.25
C HIS A 94 -0.56 5.59 14.21
N LEU A 95 -1.20 4.43 14.41
CA LEU A 95 -2.45 4.33 15.17
C LEU A 95 -2.33 4.84 16.61
N LYS A 96 -1.19 4.61 17.25
CA LYS A 96 -0.89 5.05 18.62
C LYS A 96 -0.70 6.56 18.77
N ASN A 97 -0.48 7.28 17.67
CA ASN A 97 -0.12 8.71 17.65
C ASN A 97 -1.37 9.63 17.52
N GLY A 98 -2.58 9.07 17.59
CA GLY A 98 -3.82 9.82 17.39
C GLY A 98 -4.15 10.04 15.92
N PHE A 99 -5.15 10.89 15.65
CA PHE A 99 -5.70 11.07 14.30
C PHE A 99 -4.80 11.95 13.40
N TRP A 100 -4.39 13.13 13.89
CA TRP A 100 -3.84 14.21 13.08
C TRP A 100 -2.42 13.91 12.57
N SER A 101 -2.26 13.84 11.26
CA SER A 101 -0.97 13.52 10.61
C SER A 101 0.06 14.64 10.69
N PHE A 102 -0.37 15.90 10.91
CA PHE A 102 0.51 17.07 11.03
C PHE A 102 1.03 17.30 12.45
N LEU A 103 0.58 16.54 13.45
CA LEU A 103 1.11 16.61 14.80
C LEU A 103 2.38 15.77 14.98
N PRO A 104 3.24 16.10 15.96
CA PRO A 104 4.41 15.29 16.29
C PRO A 104 4.04 13.82 16.50
N GLY A 105 4.74 12.91 15.83
CA GLY A 105 4.44 11.48 15.84
C GLY A 105 3.65 10.99 14.65
N GLU A 106 3.10 11.90 13.82
CA GLU A 106 2.38 11.59 12.58
C GLU A 106 1.21 10.61 12.81
N GLY A 107 0.03 11.15 13.12
CA GLY A 107 -1.19 10.35 13.34
C GLY A 107 -1.64 9.59 12.08
N TRP A 108 -2.70 8.80 12.25
CA TRP A 108 -3.14 7.83 11.23
C TRP A 108 -4.04 8.40 10.12
N GLU A 109 -4.37 9.70 10.14
CA GLU A 109 -5.24 10.35 9.17
C GLU A 109 -4.84 10.03 7.72
N TYR A 110 -3.57 10.22 7.38
CA TYR A 110 -3.06 9.97 6.02
C TYR A 110 -3.09 8.47 5.68
N THR A 111 -2.57 7.63 6.54
CA THR A 111 -2.49 6.19 6.28
C THR A 111 -3.86 5.54 6.27
N GLY A 112 -4.78 5.97 7.14
CA GLY A 112 -6.16 5.51 7.14
C GLY A 112 -6.91 5.91 5.88
N THR A 113 -6.80 7.18 5.48
CA THR A 113 -7.40 7.71 4.25
C THR A 113 -6.88 6.96 3.02
N LEU A 114 -5.56 6.77 2.91
CA LEU A 114 -4.97 6.10 1.77
C LEU A 114 -5.35 4.61 1.70
N THR A 115 -5.46 3.93 2.86
CA THR A 115 -5.95 2.54 2.92
C THR A 115 -7.38 2.44 2.39
N ALA A 116 -8.28 3.29 2.91
CA ALA A 116 -9.67 3.31 2.47
C ALA A 116 -9.81 3.67 0.99
N LEU A 117 -9.03 4.65 0.53
CA LEU A 117 -9.02 5.09 -0.86
C LEU A 117 -8.55 3.98 -1.81
N CYS A 118 -7.48 3.26 -1.48
CA CYS A 118 -7.02 2.13 -2.29
C CYS A 118 -8.09 1.05 -2.43
N ILE A 119 -8.77 0.69 -1.34
CA ILE A 119 -9.85 -0.30 -1.37
C ILE A 119 -11.03 0.20 -2.22
N ALA A 120 -11.42 1.46 -2.05
CA ALA A 120 -12.53 2.05 -2.80
C ALA A 120 -12.23 2.16 -4.31
N LEU A 121 -11.03 2.63 -4.67
CA LEU A 121 -10.63 2.78 -6.07
C LEU A 121 -10.52 1.45 -6.82
N ALA A 122 -10.28 0.35 -6.12
CA ALA A 122 -10.26 -0.98 -6.72
C ALA A 122 -11.61 -1.40 -7.30
N THR A 123 -12.72 -0.75 -6.89
CA THR A 123 -14.07 -1.02 -7.43
C THR A 123 -14.26 -0.50 -8.85
N PHE A 124 -13.41 0.42 -9.27
CA PHE A 124 -13.47 0.99 -10.61
C PHE A 124 -12.62 0.17 -11.59
N SER A 125 -13.12 0.03 -12.81
CA SER A 125 -12.29 -0.43 -13.93
C SER A 125 -11.07 0.49 -14.08
N PRO A 126 -9.90 -0.04 -14.50
CA PRO A 126 -8.74 0.81 -14.77
C PRO A 126 -8.95 1.83 -15.90
N GLY A 127 -10.03 1.67 -16.67
CA GLY A 127 -10.34 2.47 -17.84
C GLY A 127 -9.58 2.00 -19.08
N GLU A 128 -10.00 2.49 -20.26
CA GLU A 128 -9.38 2.14 -21.54
C GLU A 128 -7.92 2.61 -21.66
N TRP A 129 -7.51 3.60 -20.87
CA TRP A 129 -6.14 4.11 -20.87
C TRP A 129 -5.26 3.34 -19.87
N SER A 130 -5.27 2.01 -19.98
CA SER A 130 -4.58 1.09 -19.06
C SER A 130 -3.94 -0.07 -19.81
N LEU A 131 -2.94 -0.72 -19.20
CA LEU A 131 -2.39 -1.95 -19.75
C LEU A 131 -3.35 -3.14 -19.59
N ASP A 132 -4.21 -3.13 -18.59
CA ASP A 132 -5.24 -4.16 -18.43
C ASP A 132 -6.15 -4.18 -19.68
N ASP A 133 -6.59 -3.01 -20.14
CA ASP A 133 -7.39 -2.88 -21.36
C ASP A 133 -6.59 -3.22 -22.61
N ALA A 134 -5.37 -2.67 -22.76
CA ALA A 134 -4.53 -2.87 -23.92
C ALA A 134 -4.14 -4.34 -24.16
N PHE A 135 -4.06 -5.15 -23.09
CA PHE A 135 -3.78 -6.59 -23.20
C PHE A 135 -5.04 -7.45 -23.28
N GLY A 136 -6.23 -6.81 -23.27
CA GLY A 136 -7.49 -7.54 -23.20
C GLY A 136 -7.55 -8.44 -21.97
N PHE A 137 -6.95 -8.02 -20.88
CA PHE A 137 -7.20 -8.65 -19.62
C PHE A 137 -8.62 -8.27 -19.20
N ASP A 138 -9.57 -8.97 -19.82
CA ASP A 138 -10.92 -9.12 -19.29
C ASP A 138 -10.84 -9.86 -17.95
N PHE A 139 -10.12 -9.25 -17.01
CA PHE A 139 -10.36 -9.59 -15.63
C PHE A 139 -11.82 -9.23 -15.40
N PRO A 140 -12.72 -10.22 -15.31
CA PRO A 140 -14.14 -9.98 -15.17
C PRO A 140 -14.39 -9.52 -13.73
N PHE A 141 -13.71 -8.46 -13.35
CA PHE A 141 -13.97 -7.92 -12.06
C PHE A 141 -15.17 -7.00 -12.17
N GLU A 142 -16.32 -7.63 -12.05
CA GLU A 142 -17.45 -6.89 -11.54
C GLU A 142 -16.97 -6.09 -10.32
N PRO A 143 -17.43 -4.86 -10.12
CA PRO A 143 -16.98 -3.99 -9.04
C PRO A 143 -16.94 -4.67 -7.66
N ALA A 144 -17.91 -5.53 -7.37
CA ALA A 144 -17.96 -6.30 -6.11
C ALA A 144 -16.80 -7.32 -5.98
N THR A 145 -16.40 -7.95 -7.07
CA THR A 145 -15.28 -8.90 -7.07
C THR A 145 -13.95 -8.16 -6.89
N ALA A 146 -13.76 -7.05 -7.58
CA ALA A 146 -12.57 -6.20 -7.46
C ALA A 146 -12.42 -5.65 -6.02
N LEU A 147 -13.51 -5.14 -5.45
CA LEU A 147 -13.57 -4.72 -4.05
C LEU A 147 -13.19 -5.87 -3.10
N THR A 148 -13.79 -7.04 -3.30
CA THR A 148 -13.56 -8.21 -2.45
C THR A 148 -12.09 -8.63 -2.49
N ILE A 149 -11.48 -8.72 -3.68
CA ILE A 149 -10.06 -9.05 -3.84
C ILE A 149 -9.19 -8.03 -3.12
N SER A 150 -9.41 -6.75 -3.38
CA SER A 150 -8.62 -5.69 -2.77
C SER A 150 -8.77 -5.65 -1.23
N ALA A 151 -9.99 -5.82 -0.71
CA ALA A 151 -10.24 -5.88 0.72
C ALA A 151 -9.64 -7.12 1.38
N LEU A 152 -9.71 -8.28 0.74
CA LEU A 152 -9.07 -9.51 1.23
C LEU A 152 -7.56 -9.35 1.32
N ILE A 153 -6.92 -8.79 0.29
CA ILE A 153 -5.47 -8.55 0.32
C ILE A 153 -5.14 -7.46 1.34
N GLY A 154 -5.83 -6.33 1.27
CA GLY A 154 -5.55 -5.15 2.10
C GLY A 154 -5.81 -5.37 3.59
N ILE A 155 -6.90 -6.02 3.95
CA ILE A 155 -7.33 -6.18 5.35
C ILE A 155 -6.93 -7.55 5.89
N VAL A 156 -7.40 -8.63 5.26
CA VAL A 156 -7.14 -9.99 5.76
C VAL A 156 -5.68 -10.37 5.59
N GLY A 157 -5.08 -10.06 4.43
CA GLY A 157 -3.64 -10.26 4.20
C GLY A 157 -2.79 -9.52 5.23
N THR A 158 -3.14 -8.26 5.54
CA THR A 158 -2.48 -7.48 6.60
C THR A 158 -2.66 -8.12 7.97
N ALA A 159 -3.88 -8.54 8.32
CA ALA A 159 -4.14 -9.18 9.62
C ALA A 159 -3.31 -10.45 9.79
N LEU A 160 -3.23 -11.29 8.76
CA LEU A 160 -2.40 -12.50 8.76
C LEU A 160 -0.91 -12.17 8.86
N PHE A 161 -0.45 -11.18 8.09
CA PHE A 161 0.94 -10.71 8.17
C PHE A 161 1.30 -10.25 9.58
N LEU A 162 0.46 -9.42 10.19
CA LEU A 162 0.68 -8.92 11.55
C LEU A 162 0.62 -10.05 12.59
N ALA A 163 -0.30 -11.00 12.45
CA ALA A 163 -0.39 -12.15 13.33
C ALA A 163 0.89 -13.01 13.33
N VAL A 164 1.57 -13.10 12.18
CA VAL A 164 2.81 -13.86 12.03
C VAL A 164 4.05 -13.07 12.46
N PHE A 165 4.16 -11.81 12.02
CA PHE A 165 5.42 -11.07 12.11
C PHE A 165 5.44 -9.96 13.16
N TRP A 166 4.31 -9.49 13.67
CA TRP A 166 4.29 -8.37 14.59
C TRP A 166 4.22 -8.82 16.06
N ARG A 167 5.14 -8.31 16.88
CA ARG A 167 5.24 -8.60 18.32
C ARG A 167 5.47 -7.27 19.05
N PRO A 168 4.40 -6.49 19.27
CA PRO A 168 4.50 -5.24 20.01
C PRO A 168 4.96 -5.52 21.45
N GLY A 169 6.00 -4.81 21.90
CA GLY A 169 6.52 -4.93 23.27
C GLY A 169 7.74 -5.84 23.46
N ALA A 170 8.09 -6.71 22.50
CA ALA A 170 9.28 -7.58 22.62
C ALA A 170 10.59 -6.78 22.68
N THR A 171 10.64 -5.57 22.15
CA THR A 171 11.81 -4.67 22.19
C THR A 171 12.00 -4.00 23.56
N ARG A 172 10.96 -3.85 24.39
CA ARG A 172 11.08 -3.25 25.73
C ARG A 172 11.66 -4.20 26.77
N GLU A 173 11.58 -5.50 26.56
CA GLU A 173 12.13 -6.50 27.49
C GLU A 173 13.62 -6.78 27.25
N ALA A 174 14.13 -6.54 26.06
CA ALA A 174 15.54 -6.72 25.72
C ALA A 174 16.45 -5.56 26.20
N GLU A 175 15.84 -4.42 26.57
CA GLU A 175 16.54 -3.23 27.10
C GLU A 175 16.51 -3.13 28.65
N ARG A 176 15.92 -4.10 29.34
CA ARG A 176 15.89 -4.21 30.81
C ARG A 176 16.81 -5.31 31.28
#